data_bf306ed58ec972da4e96996cd52e72bc
#
_entry.id   bf306ed58ec972da4e96996cd52e72bc
#
_cell.length_a   1.000
_cell.length_b   1.000
_cell.length_c   1.000
_cell.angle_alpha   90.00
_cell.angle_beta   90.00
_cell.angle_gamma   90.00
#
_symmetry.space_group_name_H-M   'P 1'
#
loop_
_entity.id
_entity.type
_entity.pdbx_description
1 polymer ?
#
loop_
_entity_poly.entity_id
_entity_poly.type
_entity_poly.pdbx_seq_one_letter_code
_entity_poly.pdbx_strand_id
1 'polypeptide(L)'
;MGLHIEWRGSHSELGQHDIMFFALPGVGNVGKVALEGINTSHICHEVARLHHTALPPLATLDEEGLLSPPHLSLSSIESVTGKRVLTLTGTSQPLEPEHQGMMAREVLQWLEQQGVQSLYVLAGLMDAPTRKETFMVASNASHRIDLEALGVDVRRDEPKSGAIGLAALIASNGPLFNINSACAIATTVGSSGDIFASQRLLESLDGWFDLGIALPSDIQSKLTEKLSVLAPGKSPDYVGELTESPDAFYM
;
A
#
# COMPACT_ATOMS: atom_id res chain seq x y z
N MET A 1 23.36 2.06 -5.03
CA MET A 1 21.98 1.60 -5.25
C MET A 1 21.64 0.58 -4.19
N GLY A 2 20.58 0.82 -3.40
CA GLY A 2 20.15 -0.08 -2.33
C GLY A 2 19.04 -1.05 -2.77
N LEU A 3 18.43 -0.82 -3.95
CA LEU A 3 17.35 -1.63 -4.48
C LEU A 3 17.88 -2.82 -5.30
N HIS A 4 17.45 -4.03 -4.94
CA HIS A 4 17.72 -5.27 -5.66
C HIS A 4 16.39 -5.96 -5.98
N ILE A 5 16.20 -6.39 -7.23
CA ILE A 5 14.98 -7.03 -7.71
C ILE A 5 15.22 -8.53 -7.86
N GLU A 6 14.46 -9.30 -7.12
CA GLU A 6 14.36 -10.75 -7.26
C GLU A 6 13.09 -11.08 -8.05
N TRP A 7 13.24 -11.43 -9.31
CA TRP A 7 12.12 -11.88 -10.14
C TRP A 7 11.64 -13.27 -9.73
N ARG A 8 10.33 -13.49 -9.73
CA ARG A 8 9.72 -14.75 -9.35
C ARG A 8 9.24 -15.53 -10.58
N GLY A 9 9.35 -16.87 -10.51
CA GLY A 9 9.01 -17.72 -11.65
C GLY A 9 9.84 -17.39 -12.89
N SER A 10 9.19 -17.20 -14.04
CA SER A 10 9.84 -16.87 -15.33
C SER A 10 9.78 -15.37 -15.66
N HIS A 11 9.39 -14.52 -14.71
CA HIS A 11 9.28 -13.09 -14.95
C HIS A 11 10.66 -12.42 -15.03
N SER A 12 10.77 -11.42 -15.90
CA SER A 12 11.94 -10.54 -16.05
C SER A 12 11.53 -9.07 -16.21
N GLU A 13 10.22 -8.81 -16.30
CA GLU A 13 9.59 -7.50 -16.45
C GLU A 13 8.16 -7.56 -15.92
N LEU A 14 7.54 -6.41 -15.64
CA LEU A 14 6.15 -6.35 -15.14
C LEU A 14 5.13 -6.71 -16.22
N GLY A 15 5.46 -6.54 -17.49
CA GLY A 15 4.54 -6.69 -18.61
C GLY A 15 3.44 -5.63 -18.60
N GLN A 16 2.44 -5.80 -19.46
CA GLN A 16 1.30 -4.87 -19.55
C GLN A 16 0.45 -4.94 -18.28
N HIS A 17 0.05 -3.79 -17.77
CA HIS A 17 -0.82 -3.62 -16.59
C HIS A 17 -1.62 -2.34 -16.73
N ASP A 18 -2.76 -2.26 -16.03
CA ASP A 18 -3.68 -1.13 -16.09
C ASP A 18 -3.43 -0.13 -14.96
N ILE A 19 -3.17 -0.65 -13.76
CA ILE A 19 -3.07 0.14 -12.54
C ILE A 19 -2.17 -0.55 -11.51
N MET A 20 -1.56 0.25 -10.64
CA MET A 20 -0.77 -0.26 -9.51
C MET A 20 -1.26 0.31 -8.19
N PHE A 21 -1.39 -0.54 -7.19
CA PHE A 21 -1.65 -0.17 -5.81
C PHE A 21 -0.43 -0.42 -4.92
N PHE A 22 -0.19 0.51 -4.02
CA PHE A 22 0.87 0.43 -3.03
C PHE A 22 0.31 0.63 -1.62
N ALA A 23 0.70 -0.22 -0.68
CA ALA A 23 0.41 -0.02 0.73
C ALA A 23 1.45 -0.67 1.63
N LEU A 24 1.73 -0.02 2.75
CA LEU A 24 2.52 -0.53 3.86
C LEU A 24 1.71 -0.45 5.16
N PRO A 25 2.16 -1.11 6.23
CA PRO A 25 1.56 -0.93 7.55
C PRO A 25 1.48 0.55 7.93
N GLY A 26 0.31 1.00 8.39
CA GLY A 26 0.03 2.38 8.73
C GLY A 26 -1.27 2.50 9.55
N VAL A 27 -1.88 3.66 9.56
CA VAL A 27 -3.09 3.94 10.37
C VAL A 27 -4.19 2.93 10.08
N GLY A 28 -4.62 2.20 11.13
CA GLY A 28 -5.62 1.14 11.05
C GLY A 28 -5.24 -0.03 10.13
N ASN A 29 -4.02 -0.07 9.61
CA ASN A 29 -3.58 -1.01 8.56
C ASN A 29 -4.51 -1.07 7.33
N VAL A 30 -5.30 -0.01 7.10
CA VAL A 30 -6.37 0.03 6.09
C VAL A 30 -5.86 -0.37 4.70
N GLY A 31 -4.82 0.30 4.21
CA GLY A 31 -4.26 0.00 2.88
C GLY A 31 -3.65 -1.40 2.81
N LYS A 32 -2.91 -1.80 3.83
CA LYS A 32 -2.29 -3.13 3.91
C LYS A 32 -3.34 -4.24 3.86
N VAL A 33 -4.39 -4.15 4.69
CA VAL A 33 -5.50 -5.12 4.74
C VAL A 33 -6.26 -5.14 3.41
N ALA A 34 -6.45 -3.98 2.78
CA ALA A 34 -7.08 -3.90 1.46
C ALA A 34 -6.28 -4.69 0.41
N LEU A 35 -4.95 -4.49 0.32
CA LEU A 35 -4.11 -5.23 -0.64
C LEU A 35 -4.06 -6.72 -0.33
N GLU A 36 -3.97 -7.13 0.92
CA GLU A 36 -4.04 -8.54 1.30
C GLU A 36 -5.39 -9.17 0.96
N GLY A 37 -6.46 -8.40 1.11
CA GLY A 37 -7.79 -8.79 0.69
C GLY A 37 -7.85 -9.09 -0.81
N ILE A 38 -7.38 -8.20 -1.65
CA ILE A 38 -7.33 -8.40 -3.10
C ILE A 38 -6.45 -9.61 -3.44
N ASN A 39 -5.23 -9.68 -2.90
CA ASN A 39 -4.27 -10.75 -3.17
C ASN A 39 -4.79 -12.14 -2.78
N THR A 40 -5.68 -12.20 -1.78
CA THR A 40 -6.25 -13.46 -1.29
C THR A 40 -7.51 -13.88 -2.04
N SER A 41 -8.26 -12.90 -2.58
CA SER A 41 -9.58 -13.13 -3.19
C SER A 41 -9.54 -13.42 -4.67
N HIS A 42 -8.43 -13.11 -5.32
CA HIS A 42 -8.27 -13.22 -6.76
C HIS A 42 -7.11 -14.16 -7.11
N ILE A 43 -7.01 -14.55 -8.38
CA ILE A 43 -5.82 -15.23 -8.87
C ILE A 43 -4.66 -14.25 -8.81
N CYS A 44 -3.74 -14.51 -7.89
CA CYS A 44 -2.64 -13.64 -7.55
C CYS A 44 -1.31 -14.38 -7.76
N HIS A 45 -0.37 -13.75 -8.45
CA HIS A 45 0.96 -14.28 -8.66
C HIS A 45 2.01 -13.27 -8.18
N GLU A 46 2.92 -13.70 -7.30
CA GLU A 46 4.08 -12.89 -6.93
C GLU A 46 5.01 -12.80 -8.15
N VAL A 47 5.25 -11.58 -8.64
CA VAL A 47 6.04 -11.28 -9.85
C VAL A 47 7.48 -11.00 -9.48
N ALA A 48 7.69 -10.23 -8.40
CA ALA A 48 9.01 -9.85 -7.93
C ALA A 48 9.03 -9.54 -6.44
N ARG A 49 10.21 -9.65 -5.83
CA ARG A 49 10.53 -9.13 -4.51
C ARG A 49 11.52 -7.99 -4.64
N LEU A 50 11.22 -6.88 -4.02
CA LEU A 50 12.05 -5.69 -4.00
C LEU A 50 12.79 -5.64 -2.67
N HIS A 51 14.04 -6.05 -2.67
CA HIS A 51 14.92 -5.96 -1.50
C HIS A 51 15.58 -4.58 -1.46
N HIS A 52 15.63 -3.97 -0.29
CA HIS A 52 16.25 -2.67 -0.12
C HIS A 52 17.03 -2.61 1.19
N THR A 53 18.24 -2.05 1.13
CA THR A 53 19.13 -1.95 2.30
C THR A 53 18.60 -1.06 3.43
N ALA A 54 17.60 -0.22 3.12
CA ALA A 54 16.93 0.63 4.10
C ALA A 54 15.82 -0.08 4.88
N LEU A 55 15.37 -1.26 4.45
CA LEU A 55 14.37 -2.03 5.20
C LEU A 55 14.98 -2.51 6.52
N PRO A 56 14.17 -2.60 7.60
CA PRO A 56 14.63 -3.13 8.87
C PRO A 56 15.25 -4.53 8.69
N PRO A 57 16.33 -4.87 9.40
CA PRO A 57 17.05 -6.12 9.23
C PRO A 57 16.30 -7.29 9.92
N LEU A 58 15.09 -7.52 9.51
CA LEU A 58 14.21 -8.56 10.03
C LEU A 58 13.96 -9.62 8.95
N ALA A 59 14.61 -10.78 9.09
CA ALA A 59 14.26 -11.94 8.28
C ALA A 59 13.01 -12.62 8.86
N THR A 60 12.10 -13.01 7.97
CA THR A 60 10.86 -13.72 8.33
C THR A 60 10.89 -15.15 7.80
N LEU A 61 10.08 -16.04 8.37
CA LEU A 61 9.83 -17.34 7.78
C LEU A 61 8.77 -17.22 6.69
N ASP A 62 9.03 -17.79 5.54
CA ASP A 62 8.03 -17.93 4.48
C ASP A 62 7.11 -19.14 4.72
N GLU A 63 6.18 -19.40 3.81
CA GLU A 63 5.21 -20.49 3.92
C GLU A 63 5.86 -21.88 3.92
N GLU A 64 7.08 -22.01 3.40
CA GLU A 64 7.86 -23.24 3.39
C GLU A 64 8.77 -23.39 4.64
N GLY A 65 8.73 -22.39 5.54
CA GLY A 65 9.56 -22.36 6.74
C GLY A 65 11.01 -21.95 6.49
N LEU A 66 11.30 -21.32 5.36
CA LEU A 66 12.63 -20.81 5.02
C LEU A 66 12.79 -19.35 5.45
N LEU A 67 14.03 -18.97 5.79
CA LEU A 67 14.35 -17.57 6.09
C LEU A 67 14.31 -16.72 4.82
N SER A 68 13.39 -15.76 4.80
CA SER A 68 13.25 -14.77 3.73
C SER A 68 13.78 -13.41 4.21
N PRO A 69 14.67 -12.75 3.45
CA PRO A 69 15.15 -11.43 3.80
C PRO A 69 14.03 -10.38 3.68
N PRO A 70 14.16 -9.20 4.34
CA PRO A 70 13.16 -8.15 4.24
C PRO A 70 13.00 -7.68 2.80
N HIS A 71 11.73 -7.57 2.35
CA HIS A 71 11.40 -7.17 0.98
C HIS A 71 10.01 -6.53 0.90
N LEU A 72 9.76 -5.86 -0.22
CA LEU A 72 8.39 -5.58 -0.66
C LEU A 72 8.00 -6.64 -1.69
N SER A 73 6.83 -7.24 -1.52
CA SER A 73 6.26 -8.19 -2.48
C SER A 73 5.46 -7.46 -3.55
N LEU A 74 5.80 -7.69 -4.80
CA LEU A 74 5.07 -7.20 -5.95
C LEU A 74 4.31 -8.36 -6.59
N SER A 75 2.99 -8.21 -6.65
CA SER A 75 2.11 -9.23 -7.21
C SER A 75 1.29 -8.69 -8.36
N SER A 76 0.91 -9.58 -9.26
CA SER A 76 0.00 -9.33 -10.38
C SER A 76 -1.28 -10.10 -10.19
N ILE A 77 -2.40 -9.41 -10.38
CA ILE A 77 -3.75 -9.92 -10.25
C ILE A 77 -4.46 -9.71 -11.56
N GLU A 78 -5.11 -10.75 -12.04
CA GLU A 78 -6.09 -10.66 -13.11
C GLU A 78 -7.49 -10.52 -12.48
N SER A 79 -8.12 -9.38 -12.73
CA SER A 79 -9.43 -9.09 -12.19
C SER A 79 -10.54 -9.78 -12.99
N VAL A 80 -11.75 -9.80 -12.43
CA VAL A 80 -12.92 -10.42 -13.13
C VAL A 80 -13.32 -9.64 -14.39
N THR A 81 -12.91 -8.37 -14.53
CA THR A 81 -13.11 -7.57 -15.74
C THR A 81 -12.01 -7.76 -16.78
N GLY A 82 -11.00 -8.61 -16.51
CA GLY A 82 -9.84 -8.83 -17.36
C GLY A 82 -8.77 -7.75 -17.24
N LYS A 83 -8.92 -6.78 -16.33
CA LYS A 83 -7.88 -5.79 -16.04
C LYS A 83 -6.78 -6.42 -15.21
N ARG A 84 -5.54 -6.04 -15.50
CA ARG A 84 -4.37 -6.49 -14.75
C ARG A 84 -3.98 -5.44 -13.73
N VAL A 85 -4.12 -5.78 -12.46
CA VAL A 85 -3.79 -4.93 -11.31
C VAL A 85 -2.48 -5.39 -10.69
N LEU A 86 -1.56 -4.46 -10.46
CA LEU A 86 -0.35 -4.71 -9.69
C LEU A 86 -0.55 -4.27 -8.25
N THR A 87 -0.04 -5.05 -7.31
CA THR A 87 0.01 -4.69 -5.89
C THR A 87 1.44 -4.75 -5.38
N LEU A 88 1.89 -3.72 -4.69
CA LEU A 88 3.17 -3.66 -4.02
C LEU A 88 2.96 -3.41 -2.53
N THR A 89 3.40 -4.34 -1.71
CA THR A 89 3.23 -4.26 -0.25
C THR A 89 4.42 -4.90 0.48
N GLY A 90 4.52 -4.65 1.77
CA GLY A 90 5.57 -5.22 2.62
C GLY A 90 5.12 -5.33 4.07
N THR A 91 5.95 -5.95 4.91
CA THR A 91 5.71 -6.13 6.34
C THR A 91 6.16 -4.93 7.16
N SER A 92 7.05 -4.09 6.61
CA SER A 92 7.66 -2.97 7.30
C SER A 92 8.07 -1.87 6.32
N GLN A 93 8.37 -0.70 6.86
CA GLN A 93 8.97 0.42 6.12
C GLN A 93 10.29 0.81 6.79
N PRO A 94 11.18 1.56 6.11
CA PRO A 94 12.39 2.10 6.74
C PRO A 94 12.06 2.95 7.96
N LEU A 95 12.81 2.77 9.04
CA LEU A 95 12.61 3.52 10.29
C LEU A 95 13.14 4.95 10.18
N GLU A 96 14.30 5.13 9.53
CA GLU A 96 14.93 6.42 9.40
C GLU A 96 14.31 7.25 8.27
N PRO A 97 13.92 8.53 8.50
CA PRO A 97 13.29 9.38 7.47
C PRO A 97 14.11 9.54 6.19
N GLU A 98 15.43 9.66 6.30
CA GLU A 98 16.35 9.76 5.15
C GLU A 98 16.34 8.47 4.30
N HIS A 99 16.25 7.31 4.94
CA HIS A 99 16.13 6.01 4.27
C HIS A 99 14.78 5.86 3.56
N GLN A 100 13.69 6.43 4.10
CA GLN A 100 12.40 6.45 3.43
C GLN A 100 12.46 7.26 2.12
N GLY A 101 13.09 8.43 2.15
CA GLY A 101 13.27 9.27 0.96
C GLY A 101 14.13 8.60 -0.12
N MET A 102 15.20 7.92 0.28
CA MET A 102 16.06 7.16 -0.63
C MET A 102 15.31 6.00 -1.28
N MET A 103 14.65 5.19 -0.47
CA MET A 103 13.88 4.03 -0.96
C MET A 103 12.72 4.45 -1.86
N ALA A 104 11.97 5.50 -1.50
CA ALA A 104 10.90 6.02 -2.35
C ALA A 104 11.40 6.37 -3.75
N ARG A 105 12.53 7.06 -3.83
CA ARG A 105 13.13 7.47 -5.11
C ARG A 105 13.60 6.28 -5.93
N GLU A 106 14.29 5.31 -5.33
CA GLU A 106 14.80 4.15 -6.04
C GLU A 106 13.67 3.23 -6.53
N VAL A 107 12.61 3.05 -5.72
CA VAL A 107 11.42 2.29 -6.11
C VAL A 107 10.70 2.99 -7.27
N LEU A 108 10.43 4.29 -7.18
CA LEU A 108 9.75 5.03 -8.25
C LEU A 108 10.56 5.05 -9.55
N GLN A 109 11.87 5.22 -9.48
CA GLN A 109 12.74 5.15 -10.65
C GLN A 109 12.67 3.78 -11.33
N TRP A 110 12.64 2.72 -10.55
CA TRP A 110 12.49 1.37 -11.09
C TRP A 110 11.10 1.15 -11.70
N LEU A 111 10.03 1.60 -11.04
CA LEU A 111 8.66 1.49 -11.56
C LEU A 111 8.47 2.26 -12.87
N GLU A 112 9.07 3.46 -13.01
CA GLU A 112 9.09 4.21 -14.27
C GLU A 112 9.75 3.39 -15.39
N GLN A 113 10.92 2.77 -15.11
CA GLN A 113 11.62 1.91 -16.07
C GLN A 113 10.81 0.67 -16.47
N GLN A 114 9.93 0.20 -15.59
CA GLN A 114 9.00 -0.90 -15.85
C GLN A 114 7.70 -0.44 -16.54
N GLY A 115 7.55 0.83 -16.86
CA GLY A 115 6.41 1.37 -17.59
C GLY A 115 5.15 1.61 -16.73
N VAL A 116 5.29 1.68 -15.40
CA VAL A 116 4.16 2.02 -14.52
C VAL A 116 3.75 3.47 -14.77
N GLN A 117 2.50 3.68 -15.17
CA GLN A 117 1.95 5.00 -15.48
C GLN A 117 1.01 5.53 -14.40
N SER A 118 0.32 4.64 -13.67
CA SER A 118 -0.68 4.98 -12.67
C SER A 118 -0.43 4.22 -11.38
N LEU A 119 -0.20 4.95 -10.29
CA LEU A 119 0.13 4.41 -8.96
C LEU A 119 -0.72 5.05 -7.89
N TYR A 120 -1.52 4.26 -7.19
CA TYR A 120 -2.35 4.71 -6.08
C TYR A 120 -1.89 4.12 -4.76
N VAL A 121 -1.57 4.99 -3.83
CA VAL A 121 -1.17 4.61 -2.47
C VAL A 121 -2.40 4.50 -1.59
N LEU A 122 -2.58 3.35 -0.95
CA LEU A 122 -3.73 3.09 -0.09
C LEU A 122 -3.38 3.38 1.37
N ALA A 123 -4.19 4.18 2.04
CA ALA A 123 -3.92 4.63 3.40
C ALA A 123 -5.19 4.76 4.26
N GLY A 124 -5.00 4.77 5.57
CA GLY A 124 -6.02 5.15 6.55
C GLY A 124 -5.80 6.57 7.08
N LEU A 125 -6.87 7.26 7.40
CA LEU A 125 -6.86 8.53 8.13
C LEU A 125 -7.67 8.37 9.42
N MET A 126 -7.02 8.63 10.57
CA MET A 126 -7.71 8.57 11.87
C MET A 126 -8.76 9.68 11.96
N ASP A 127 -10.00 9.29 12.27
CA ASP A 127 -11.11 10.22 12.43
C ASP A 127 -12.18 9.65 13.36
N ALA A 128 -13.23 10.44 13.63
CA ALA A 128 -14.34 10.05 14.47
C ALA A 128 -15.07 8.78 13.89
N PRO A 129 -15.59 7.89 14.75
CA PRO A 129 -16.26 6.65 14.31
C PRO A 129 -17.48 6.89 13.41
N THR A 130 -18.07 8.07 13.49
CA THR A 130 -19.21 8.48 12.66
C THR A 130 -18.83 8.88 11.24
N ARG A 131 -17.56 9.23 11.02
CA ARG A 131 -17.04 9.61 9.69
C ARG A 131 -16.58 8.36 8.94
N LYS A 132 -17.32 7.98 7.91
CA LYS A 132 -17.06 6.79 7.09
C LYS A 132 -16.93 7.21 5.62
N GLU A 133 -15.82 7.86 5.33
CA GLU A 133 -15.55 8.45 4.02
C GLU A 133 -14.36 7.76 3.34
N THR A 134 -14.36 7.82 2.00
CA THR A 134 -13.23 7.44 1.15
C THR A 134 -13.05 8.54 0.12
N PHE A 135 -11.82 9.00 -0.04
CA PHE A 135 -11.48 10.08 -0.97
C PHE A 135 -10.04 9.93 -1.47
N MET A 136 -9.68 10.72 -2.47
CA MET A 136 -8.31 10.78 -2.99
C MET A 136 -7.67 12.14 -2.80
N VAL A 137 -6.34 12.11 -2.70
CA VAL A 137 -5.48 13.30 -2.75
C VAL A 137 -4.47 13.10 -3.87
N ALA A 138 -4.59 13.88 -4.94
CA ALA A 138 -3.72 13.77 -6.10
C ALA A 138 -2.38 14.48 -5.90
N SER A 139 -1.31 13.97 -6.53
CA SER A 139 0.04 14.53 -6.42
C SER A 139 0.32 15.66 -7.41
N ASN A 140 -0.50 15.82 -8.45
CA ASN A 140 -0.39 16.93 -9.40
C ASN A 140 -1.76 17.40 -9.92
N ALA A 141 -1.79 18.62 -10.45
CA ALA A 141 -3.03 19.26 -10.87
C ALA A 141 -3.68 18.61 -12.11
N SER A 142 -2.89 18.10 -13.04
CA SER A 142 -3.41 17.42 -14.24
C SER A 142 -4.13 16.14 -13.86
N HIS A 143 -3.44 15.27 -13.10
CA HIS A 143 -4.03 14.01 -12.66
C HIS A 143 -5.26 14.20 -11.77
N ARG A 144 -5.29 15.29 -10.97
CA ARG A 144 -6.50 15.66 -10.21
C ARG A 144 -7.69 15.88 -11.12
N ILE A 145 -7.51 16.66 -12.20
CA ILE A 145 -8.58 16.93 -13.16
C ILE A 145 -9.09 15.64 -13.80
N ASP A 146 -8.18 14.74 -14.16
CA ASP A 146 -8.53 13.43 -14.73
C ASP A 146 -9.34 12.59 -13.74
N LEU A 147 -8.95 12.56 -12.46
CA LEU A 147 -9.66 11.84 -11.40
C LEU A 147 -11.06 12.47 -11.13
N GLU A 148 -11.15 13.82 -11.06
CA GLU A 148 -12.42 14.53 -10.91
C GLU A 148 -13.37 14.22 -12.09
N ALA A 149 -12.84 14.10 -13.33
CA ALA A 149 -13.61 13.73 -14.51
C ALA A 149 -14.15 12.29 -14.46
N LEU A 150 -13.47 11.39 -13.76
CA LEU A 150 -13.92 10.01 -13.49
C LEU A 150 -14.93 9.92 -12.33
N GLY A 151 -15.28 11.05 -11.70
CA GLY A 151 -16.20 11.08 -10.56
C GLY A 151 -15.56 10.68 -9.23
N VAL A 152 -14.23 10.70 -9.14
CA VAL A 152 -13.52 10.43 -7.89
C VAL A 152 -13.71 11.61 -6.93
N ASP A 153 -13.98 11.33 -5.65
CA ASP A 153 -13.96 12.36 -4.60
C ASP A 153 -12.52 12.78 -4.31
N VAL A 154 -12.07 13.85 -4.97
CA VAL A 154 -10.70 14.37 -4.81
C VAL A 154 -10.70 15.56 -3.86
N ARG A 155 -10.01 15.43 -2.72
CA ARG A 155 -9.92 16.47 -1.70
C ARG A 155 -8.69 17.36 -1.91
N ARG A 156 -8.83 18.62 -1.49
CA ARG A 156 -7.79 19.67 -1.63
C ARG A 156 -7.31 20.21 -0.28
N ASP A 157 -8.04 19.93 0.76
CA ASP A 157 -7.87 20.49 2.11
C ASP A 157 -7.71 19.41 3.18
N GLU A 158 -7.59 18.14 2.79
CA GLU A 158 -7.38 17.00 3.67
C GLU A 158 -6.27 16.07 3.15
N PRO A 159 -5.49 15.44 4.03
CA PRO A 159 -5.40 15.73 5.48
C PRO A 159 -4.65 17.04 5.74
N LYS A 160 -5.14 17.88 6.68
CA LYS A 160 -4.55 19.21 6.98
C LYS A 160 -3.11 19.15 7.45
N SER A 161 -2.73 18.09 8.15
CA SER A 161 -1.38 17.84 8.64
C SER A 161 -0.42 17.27 7.61
N GLY A 162 -0.92 16.98 6.38
CA GLY A 162 -0.15 16.22 5.38
C GLY A 162 -0.08 14.74 5.72
N ALA A 163 0.74 14.00 4.98
CA ALA A 163 0.97 12.56 5.16
C ALA A 163 2.47 12.30 5.36
N ILE A 164 2.81 11.32 6.20
CA ILE A 164 4.17 10.98 6.58
C ILE A 164 4.45 9.51 6.23
N GLY A 165 5.72 9.20 5.99
CA GLY A 165 6.20 7.85 5.76
C GLY A 165 6.50 7.55 4.31
N LEU A 166 7.04 6.34 4.06
CA LEU A 166 7.42 5.90 2.72
C LEU A 166 6.25 5.95 1.73
N ALA A 167 5.06 5.56 2.17
CA ALA A 167 3.86 5.58 1.35
C ALA A 167 3.51 7.01 0.86
N ALA A 168 3.58 7.99 1.75
CA ALA A 168 3.35 9.39 1.41
C ALA A 168 4.40 9.92 0.41
N LEU A 169 5.66 9.53 0.59
CA LEU A 169 6.75 9.89 -0.33
C LEU A 169 6.59 9.24 -1.70
N ILE A 170 6.14 7.99 -1.77
CA ILE A 170 5.81 7.32 -3.03
C ILE A 170 4.69 8.08 -3.76
N ALA A 171 3.59 8.42 -3.06
CA ALA A 171 2.49 9.16 -3.67
C ALA A 171 2.93 10.55 -4.15
N SER A 172 3.63 11.33 -3.31
CA SER A 172 3.98 12.71 -3.62
C SER A 172 5.09 12.86 -4.68
N ASN A 173 6.01 11.90 -4.76
CA ASN A 173 7.13 11.95 -5.69
C ASN A 173 6.84 11.29 -7.06
N GLY A 174 5.74 10.57 -7.22
CA GLY A 174 5.39 9.90 -8.49
C GLY A 174 5.53 10.80 -9.72
N PRO A 175 5.04 12.07 -9.70
CA PRO A 175 5.17 12.98 -10.84
C PRO A 175 6.62 13.31 -11.24
N LEU A 176 7.58 13.20 -10.34
CA LEU A 176 9.01 13.39 -10.63
C LEU A 176 9.60 12.24 -11.48
N PHE A 177 8.86 11.13 -11.59
CA PHE A 177 9.19 9.93 -12.34
C PHE A 177 8.14 9.62 -13.41
N ASN A 178 7.44 10.62 -13.90
CA ASN A 178 6.41 10.50 -14.93
C ASN A 178 5.28 9.51 -14.58
N ILE A 179 5.04 9.28 -13.27
CA ILE A 179 3.98 8.41 -12.77
C ILE A 179 2.84 9.27 -12.23
N ASN A 180 1.64 9.09 -12.78
CA ASN A 180 0.42 9.67 -12.22
C ASN A 180 0.11 8.97 -10.89
N SER A 181 0.20 9.70 -9.80
CA SER A 181 0.03 9.15 -8.46
C SER A 181 -0.95 9.92 -7.62
N ALA A 182 -1.64 9.21 -6.74
CA ALA A 182 -2.53 9.77 -5.74
C ALA A 182 -2.55 8.90 -4.49
N CYS A 183 -2.98 9.46 -3.38
CA CYS A 183 -3.25 8.71 -2.16
C CYS A 183 -4.75 8.49 -2.04
N ALA A 184 -5.20 7.23 -2.03
CA ALA A 184 -6.57 6.83 -1.75
C ALA A 184 -6.70 6.56 -0.25
N ILE A 185 -7.57 7.28 0.41
CA ILE A 185 -7.67 7.36 1.86
C ILE A 185 -9.06 6.95 2.31
N ALA A 186 -9.15 6.01 3.27
CA ALA A 186 -10.39 5.77 4.00
C ALA A 186 -10.25 6.20 5.45
N THR A 187 -11.28 6.85 5.98
CA THR A 187 -11.33 7.22 7.40
C THR A 187 -11.49 5.97 8.27
N THR A 188 -10.80 5.94 9.42
CA THR A 188 -10.76 4.82 10.37
C THR A 188 -10.66 5.34 11.79
N VAL A 189 -11.07 4.54 12.76
CA VAL A 189 -10.83 4.82 14.19
C VAL A 189 -9.39 4.51 14.64
N GLY A 190 -8.56 3.99 13.72
CA GLY A 190 -7.15 3.69 13.99
C GLY A 190 -6.90 2.36 14.70
N SER A 191 -7.93 1.53 14.92
CA SER A 191 -7.73 0.18 15.46
C SER A 191 -6.91 -0.69 14.50
N SER A 192 -6.05 -1.54 15.06
CA SER A 192 -5.22 -2.44 14.27
C SER A 192 -6.10 -3.36 13.39
N GLY A 193 -5.96 -3.25 12.06
CA GLY A 193 -6.69 -4.08 11.10
C GLY A 193 -8.17 -3.68 10.92
N ASP A 194 -8.45 -2.43 10.55
CA ASP A 194 -9.81 -1.98 10.23
C ASP A 194 -10.30 -2.54 8.89
N ILE A 195 -10.89 -3.74 8.95
CA ILE A 195 -11.42 -4.46 7.77
C ILE A 195 -12.54 -3.67 7.10
N PHE A 196 -13.40 -2.99 7.85
CA PHE A 196 -14.52 -2.23 7.29
C PHE A 196 -14.05 -1.00 6.51
N ALA A 197 -13.05 -0.28 7.02
CA ALA A 197 -12.44 0.82 6.28
C ALA A 197 -11.71 0.32 5.03
N SER A 198 -11.02 -0.82 5.12
CA SER A 198 -10.32 -1.46 4.00
C SER A 198 -11.30 -1.91 2.91
N GLN A 199 -12.42 -2.53 3.29
CA GLN A 199 -13.47 -2.94 2.35
C GLN A 199 -14.07 -1.71 1.66
N ARG A 200 -14.45 -0.67 2.41
CA ARG A 200 -14.98 0.58 1.85
C ARG A 200 -14.01 1.23 0.88
N LEU A 201 -12.69 1.21 1.19
CA LEU A 201 -11.66 1.70 0.28
C LEU A 201 -11.66 0.94 -1.04
N LEU A 202 -11.70 -0.39 -0.99
CA LEU A 202 -11.74 -1.24 -2.19
C LEU A 202 -13.01 -1.06 -3.01
N GLU A 203 -14.17 -0.97 -2.37
CA GLU A 203 -15.45 -0.70 -3.03
C GLU A 203 -15.42 0.64 -3.78
N SER A 204 -14.80 1.67 -3.17
CA SER A 204 -14.64 2.96 -3.82
C SER A 204 -13.68 2.87 -5.02
N LEU A 205 -12.54 2.22 -4.89
CA LEU A 205 -11.56 2.02 -5.97
C LEU A 205 -12.16 1.23 -7.13
N ASP A 206 -12.92 0.18 -6.81
CA ASP A 206 -13.62 -0.62 -7.81
C ASP A 206 -14.65 0.20 -8.56
N GLY A 207 -15.47 0.98 -7.84
CA GLY A 207 -16.46 1.88 -8.44
C GLY A 207 -15.88 2.99 -9.28
N TRP A 208 -14.74 3.57 -8.89
CA TRP A 208 -14.09 4.66 -9.64
C TRP A 208 -13.37 4.19 -10.90
N PHE A 209 -12.76 3.02 -10.86
CA PHE A 209 -11.88 2.55 -11.94
C PHE A 209 -12.43 1.32 -12.70
N ASP A 210 -13.60 0.79 -12.30
CA ASP A 210 -14.21 -0.40 -12.90
C ASP A 210 -13.22 -1.58 -12.99
N LEU A 211 -12.58 -1.90 -11.87
CA LEU A 211 -11.48 -2.86 -11.83
C LEU A 211 -11.95 -4.30 -11.72
N GLY A 212 -13.13 -4.55 -11.13
CA GLY A 212 -13.58 -5.90 -10.81
C GLY A 212 -12.77 -6.56 -9.70
N ILE A 213 -12.41 -5.79 -8.66
CA ILE A 213 -11.63 -6.24 -7.50
C ILE A 213 -12.45 -6.27 -6.20
N ALA A 214 -13.78 -6.14 -6.30
CA ALA A 214 -14.66 -6.21 -5.14
C ALA A 214 -14.43 -7.50 -4.34
N LEU A 215 -14.36 -7.35 -3.02
CA LEU A 215 -14.16 -8.50 -2.14
C LEU A 215 -15.45 -9.31 -2.00
N PRO A 216 -15.38 -10.66 -2.12
CA PRO A 216 -16.51 -11.51 -1.79
C PRO A 216 -16.95 -11.31 -0.34
N SER A 217 -18.26 -11.43 -0.09
CA SER A 217 -18.86 -11.20 1.23
C SER A 217 -18.36 -12.15 2.34
N ASP A 218 -17.81 -13.30 1.97
CA ASP A 218 -17.25 -14.30 2.89
C ASP A 218 -15.79 -14.04 3.28
N ILE A 219 -15.13 -13.06 2.64
CA ILE A 219 -13.71 -12.79 2.86
C ILE A 219 -13.43 -12.17 4.22
N GLN A 220 -14.41 -11.51 4.83
CA GLN A 220 -14.26 -10.93 6.16
C GLN A 220 -13.79 -11.94 7.19
N SER A 221 -14.33 -13.18 7.14
CA SER A 221 -13.90 -14.25 8.04
C SER A 221 -12.45 -14.67 7.78
N LYS A 222 -12.06 -14.81 6.52
CA LYS A 222 -10.69 -15.19 6.12
C LYS A 222 -9.66 -14.10 6.44
N LEU A 223 -10.02 -12.82 6.26
CA LEU A 223 -9.16 -11.69 6.63
C LEU A 223 -9.02 -11.58 8.15
N THR A 224 -10.11 -11.78 8.89
CA THR A 224 -10.07 -11.79 10.36
C THR A 224 -9.16 -12.91 10.88
N GLU A 225 -9.22 -14.09 10.28
CA GLU A 225 -8.34 -15.21 10.62
C GLU A 225 -6.88 -14.89 10.31
N LYS A 226 -6.57 -14.38 9.11
CA LYS A 226 -5.20 -13.93 8.75
C LYS A 226 -4.70 -12.80 9.63
N LEU A 227 -5.53 -11.82 9.95
CA LEU A 227 -5.16 -10.73 10.86
C LEU A 227 -4.91 -11.23 12.28
N SER A 228 -5.62 -12.26 12.75
CA SER A 228 -5.34 -12.87 14.06
C SER A 228 -3.99 -13.59 14.10
N VAL A 229 -3.52 -14.08 12.96
CA VAL A 229 -2.17 -14.67 12.79
C VAL A 229 -1.09 -13.58 12.65
N LEU A 230 -1.43 -12.46 11.98
CA LEU A 230 -0.54 -11.30 11.81
C LEU A 230 -0.58 -10.34 13.00
N ALA A 231 -1.64 -10.38 13.82
CA ALA A 231 -1.65 -9.69 15.10
C ALA A 231 -0.53 -10.30 15.97
N PRO A 232 0.49 -9.51 16.36
CA PRO A 232 1.59 -10.04 17.12
C PRO A 232 1.04 -10.61 18.43
N GLY A 233 1.01 -11.92 18.54
CA GLY A 233 0.93 -12.58 19.81
C GLY A 233 2.13 -12.11 20.60
N LYS A 234 2.00 -11.02 21.37
CA LYS A 234 3.03 -10.50 22.30
C LYS A 234 4.46 -10.47 21.71
N SER A 235 4.64 -10.02 20.49
CA SER A 235 5.95 -9.49 20.07
C SER A 235 6.23 -8.27 20.95
N PRO A 236 7.46 -8.07 21.45
CA PRO A 236 7.81 -6.86 22.16
C PRO A 236 7.38 -5.70 21.26
N ASP A 237 6.61 -4.78 21.83
CA ASP A 237 6.09 -3.60 21.13
C ASP A 237 7.26 -2.64 20.87
N TYR A 238 8.07 -2.95 19.86
CA TYR A 238 9.17 -2.08 19.45
C TYR A 238 8.70 -0.70 19.03
N VAL A 239 7.43 -0.58 18.62
CA VAL A 239 6.81 0.73 18.33
C VAL A 239 6.43 1.41 19.65
N GLY A 240 5.91 0.68 20.64
CA GLY A 240 5.64 1.18 21.98
C GLY A 240 6.91 1.62 22.71
N GLU A 241 7.99 0.81 22.66
CA GLU A 241 9.28 1.18 23.26
C GLU A 241 9.91 2.41 22.60
N LEU A 242 9.70 2.64 21.31
CA LEU A 242 10.17 3.83 20.60
C LEU A 242 9.31 5.07 20.87
N THR A 243 8.01 4.89 21.22
CA THR A 243 7.10 6.00 21.55
C THR A 243 7.12 6.38 23.02
N GLU A 244 7.62 5.55 23.92
CA GLU A 244 7.80 5.87 25.35
C GLU A 244 9.06 6.72 25.63
N SER A 245 9.88 7.03 24.64
CA SER A 245 10.95 8.01 24.80
C SER A 245 10.34 9.43 24.83
N PRO A 246 10.51 10.20 25.94
CA PRO A 246 9.83 11.49 26.11
C PRO A 246 10.19 12.57 25.10
N ASP A 247 11.12 12.34 24.19
CA ASP A 247 11.63 13.28 23.18
C ASP A 247 11.33 12.86 21.72
N ALA A 248 10.57 11.79 21.49
CA ALA A 248 10.20 11.36 20.16
C ALA A 248 8.87 11.98 19.72
N PHE A 249 8.92 13.16 19.13
CA PHE A 249 7.82 13.74 18.35
C PHE A 249 7.68 12.95 17.05
N TYR A 250 6.84 11.93 17.04
CA TYR A 250 6.27 11.38 15.83
C TYR A 250 4.88 11.98 15.65
N MET A 251 4.84 13.07 14.87
CA MET A 251 3.59 13.57 14.31
C MET A 251 3.29 12.84 13.01
#